data_82a8ee0327502913e28ef6555ad162b5
#
_entry.id   82a8ee0327502913e28ef6555ad162b5
#
_cell.length_a   1.000
_cell.length_b   1.000
_cell.length_c   1.000
_cell.angle_alpha   90.00
_cell.angle_beta   90.00
_cell.angle_gamma   90.00
#
_symmetry.space_group_name_H-M   'P 1'
#
loop_
_entity.id
_entity.type
_entity.pdbx_description
1 polymer ?
#
loop_
_entity_poly.entity_id
_entity_poly.type
_entity_poly.pdbx_seq_one_letter_code
_entity_poly.pdbx_strand_id
1 'polypeptide(L)'
;KGLNNNVNLLNAALNVKMAEEQLKCAKLAFVPALSFTPQGTIASWDGNAATKTYTMPVTASWMVDLFGNLLSQKRGAQMALLQLQDYQVSVKTNLIANIANMYYTLLMLDKQVELVNNMEGLTKDTWETMQKMHDLRLGYRTPAIQSAESNYYSVLTQKTDLLRQIRETENSLSLLIGDQAHSIARGKLDNQSLPSNFSTGVGIQLLNNRADVHAAEMNLAQCFYGVETARSKFYPSITISGTGAFTNSGGAGIVNPGKWLLSAVGSLTQPIFQNGRIIAGLKVAKMQYEQAYNTWQNTVLKAGSEVSNALVLYNYSDEKSKIEQKRIEVLEKNVESTKELMGIAGSSYLEIIQAQSSLLN
;
A
#
# COMPACT_ATOMS: atom_id res chain seq x y z
N LYS A 1 10.66 -8.42 12.24
CA LYS A 1 9.76 -7.50 12.99
C LYS A 1 8.76 -6.82 12.06
N GLY A 2 9.16 -6.08 11.03
CA GLY A 2 8.26 -5.30 10.17
C GLY A 2 7.09 -6.09 9.57
N LEU A 3 7.30 -7.33 9.12
CA LEU A 3 6.22 -8.17 8.58
C LEU A 3 5.15 -8.57 9.60
N ASN A 4 5.47 -8.55 10.88
CA ASN A 4 4.54 -8.95 11.94
C ASN A 4 3.85 -7.76 12.61
N ASN A 5 4.44 -6.56 12.54
CA ASN A 5 4.00 -5.42 13.33
C ASN A 5 3.52 -4.23 12.46
N ASN A 6 3.76 -4.28 11.14
CA ASN A 6 3.32 -3.19 10.25
C ASN A 6 1.80 -3.11 10.19
N VAL A 7 1.24 -1.96 10.56
CA VAL A 7 -0.21 -1.73 10.65
C VAL A 7 -0.91 -1.92 9.29
N ASN A 8 -0.29 -1.50 8.18
CA ASN A 8 -0.88 -1.64 6.86
C ASN A 8 -1.01 -3.12 6.46
N LEU A 9 0.00 -3.94 6.79
CA LEU A 9 -0.04 -5.37 6.51
C LEU A 9 -1.04 -6.09 7.41
N LEU A 10 -1.15 -5.71 8.68
CA LEU A 10 -2.17 -6.23 9.60
C LEU A 10 -3.59 -5.88 9.11
N ASN A 11 -3.81 -4.64 8.69
CA ASN A 11 -5.10 -4.21 8.13
C ASN A 11 -5.42 -4.96 6.81
N ALA A 12 -4.44 -5.18 5.94
CA ALA A 12 -4.63 -5.98 4.74
C ALA A 12 -5.04 -7.43 5.07
N ALA A 13 -4.43 -8.04 6.10
CA ALA A 13 -4.82 -9.37 6.58
C ALA A 13 -6.25 -9.40 7.17
N LEU A 14 -6.66 -8.33 7.86
CA LEU A 14 -8.04 -8.21 8.35
C LEU A 14 -9.04 -8.04 7.21
N ASN A 15 -8.68 -7.30 6.14
CA ASN A 15 -9.52 -7.17 4.95
C ASN A 15 -9.74 -8.51 4.26
N VAL A 16 -8.72 -9.38 4.18
CA VAL A 16 -8.86 -10.75 3.68
C VAL A 16 -9.86 -11.54 4.53
N LYS A 17 -9.73 -11.51 5.87
CA LYS A 17 -10.67 -12.19 6.77
C LYS A 17 -12.10 -11.67 6.64
N MET A 18 -12.30 -10.36 6.46
CA MET A 18 -13.62 -9.79 6.20
C MET A 18 -14.21 -10.33 4.89
N ALA A 19 -13.42 -10.45 3.83
CA ALA A 19 -13.87 -11.01 2.56
C ALA A 19 -14.17 -12.52 2.67
N GLU A 20 -13.42 -13.28 3.47
CA GLU A 20 -13.73 -14.69 3.77
C GLU A 20 -15.11 -14.85 4.42
N GLU A 21 -15.44 -13.99 5.41
CA GLU A 21 -16.76 -14.01 6.03
C GLU A 21 -17.87 -13.53 5.06
N GLN A 22 -17.59 -12.57 4.17
CA GLN A 22 -18.52 -12.18 3.12
C GLN A 22 -18.77 -13.31 2.12
N LEU A 23 -17.73 -14.04 1.72
CA LEU A 23 -17.87 -15.22 0.87
C LEU A 23 -18.66 -16.33 1.57
N LYS A 24 -18.42 -16.54 2.86
CA LYS A 24 -19.22 -17.48 3.67
C LYS A 24 -20.69 -17.08 3.73
N CYS A 25 -20.99 -15.79 3.90
CA CYS A 25 -22.35 -15.25 3.83
C CYS A 25 -22.98 -15.53 2.45
N ALA A 26 -22.25 -15.28 1.35
CA ALA A 26 -22.73 -15.57 0.00
C ALA A 26 -22.96 -17.09 -0.26
N LYS A 27 -22.16 -17.95 0.37
CA LYS A 27 -22.41 -19.42 0.35
C LYS A 27 -23.64 -19.80 1.15
N LEU A 28 -23.85 -19.21 2.33
CA LEU A 28 -25.00 -19.48 3.19
C LEU A 28 -26.30 -18.93 2.62
N ALA A 29 -26.26 -17.98 1.67
CA ALA A 29 -27.46 -17.51 0.96
C ALA A 29 -28.18 -18.61 0.17
N PHE A 30 -27.54 -19.74 -0.10
CA PHE A 30 -28.17 -20.94 -0.70
C PHE A 30 -28.92 -21.81 0.30
N VAL A 31 -28.84 -21.53 1.59
CA VAL A 31 -29.51 -22.26 2.67
C VAL A 31 -30.71 -21.43 3.14
N PRO A 32 -31.85 -22.05 3.54
CA PRO A 32 -32.98 -21.31 4.07
C PRO A 32 -32.60 -20.44 5.28
N ALA A 33 -33.04 -19.19 5.27
CA ALA A 33 -32.93 -18.30 6.40
C ALA A 33 -34.07 -18.58 7.40
N LEU A 34 -33.76 -18.62 8.69
CA LEU A 34 -34.72 -18.76 9.77
C LEU A 34 -34.90 -17.44 10.51
N SER A 35 -36.13 -17.01 10.72
CA SER A 35 -36.46 -15.82 11.50
C SER A 35 -37.55 -16.10 12.52
N PHE A 36 -37.45 -15.46 13.67
CA PHE A 36 -38.48 -15.46 14.71
C PHE A 36 -38.91 -14.00 14.97
N THR A 37 -40.17 -13.69 14.65
CA THR A 37 -40.68 -12.31 14.65
C THR A 37 -41.98 -12.24 15.46
N PRO A 38 -41.94 -12.31 16.79
CA PRO A 38 -43.16 -12.24 17.60
C PRO A 38 -43.86 -10.90 17.42
N GLN A 39 -45.18 -10.97 17.27
CA GLN A 39 -46.04 -9.78 17.06
C GLN A 39 -47.20 -9.82 18.03
N GLY A 40 -47.54 -8.68 18.60
CA GLY A 40 -48.75 -8.45 19.39
C GLY A 40 -49.49 -7.25 18.83
N THR A 41 -50.81 -7.37 18.61
CA THR A 41 -51.64 -6.25 18.13
C THR A 41 -52.77 -6.05 19.11
N ILE A 42 -53.05 -4.81 19.46
CA ILE A 42 -54.23 -4.36 20.20
C ILE A 42 -55.00 -3.43 19.26
N ALA A 43 -56.21 -3.80 18.90
CA ALA A 43 -57.08 -3.00 18.01
C ALA A 43 -58.44 -2.81 18.64
N SER A 44 -58.97 -1.60 18.60
CA SER A 44 -60.34 -1.24 19.02
C SER A 44 -61.01 -0.46 17.88
N TRP A 45 -62.26 -0.76 17.59
CA TRP A 45 -63.09 -0.07 16.58
C TRP A 45 -64.30 0.51 17.30
N ASP A 46 -64.65 1.75 17.00
CA ASP A 46 -65.85 2.46 17.49
C ASP A 46 -66.06 2.40 19.02
N GLY A 47 -64.97 2.42 19.81
CA GLY A 47 -65.10 2.34 21.26
C GLY A 47 -65.44 0.96 21.84
N ASN A 48 -65.49 -0.06 21.01
CA ASN A 48 -65.69 -1.45 21.43
C ASN A 48 -64.46 -1.99 22.18
N ALA A 49 -64.67 -3.09 22.93
CA ALA A 49 -63.58 -3.74 23.67
C ALA A 49 -62.42 -4.07 22.76
N ALA A 50 -61.19 -3.68 23.15
CA ALA A 50 -60.01 -3.91 22.34
C ALA A 50 -59.72 -5.39 22.12
N THR A 51 -59.58 -5.79 20.88
CA THR A 51 -59.10 -7.13 20.50
C THR A 51 -57.60 -7.24 20.67
N LYS A 52 -57.15 -8.23 21.41
CA LYS A 52 -55.74 -8.51 21.63
C LYS A 52 -55.35 -9.76 20.87
N THR A 53 -54.45 -9.61 19.92
CA THR A 53 -53.91 -10.77 19.15
C THR A 53 -52.44 -10.86 19.35
N TYR A 54 -51.93 -12.08 19.43
CA TYR A 54 -50.47 -12.34 19.40
C TYR A 54 -50.18 -13.46 18.38
N THR A 55 -48.99 -13.38 17.81
CA THR A 55 -48.49 -14.41 16.91
C THR A 55 -46.98 -14.55 17.15
N MET A 56 -46.50 -15.77 17.35
CA MET A 56 -45.12 -16.14 17.55
C MET A 56 -44.66 -17.04 16.37
N PRO A 57 -44.35 -16.44 15.20
CA PRO A 57 -43.98 -17.22 14.04
C PRO A 57 -42.48 -17.51 14.00
N VAL A 58 -42.13 -18.74 13.64
CA VAL A 58 -40.82 -19.12 13.11
C VAL A 58 -41.00 -19.33 11.62
N THR A 59 -40.32 -18.49 10.83
CA THR A 59 -40.42 -18.54 9.35
C THR A 59 -39.10 -19.01 8.78
N ALA A 60 -39.14 -20.06 7.96
CA ALA A 60 -38.05 -20.46 7.08
C ALA A 60 -38.27 -19.85 5.71
N SER A 61 -37.31 -19.13 5.14
CA SER A 61 -37.40 -18.56 3.80
C SER A 61 -36.22 -18.97 2.96
N TRP A 62 -36.46 -19.48 1.77
CA TRP A 62 -35.43 -19.94 0.85
C TRP A 62 -35.67 -19.39 -0.55
N MET A 63 -34.65 -18.73 -1.11
CA MET A 63 -34.65 -18.26 -2.48
C MET A 63 -34.05 -19.34 -3.39
N VAL A 64 -34.79 -19.78 -4.37
CA VAL A 64 -34.35 -20.77 -5.39
C VAL A 64 -33.61 -20.02 -6.49
N ASP A 65 -32.32 -20.29 -6.69
CA ASP A 65 -31.49 -19.63 -7.70
C ASP A 65 -31.61 -20.27 -9.09
N LEU A 66 -32.72 -20.03 -9.79
CA LEU A 66 -32.91 -20.55 -11.15
C LEU A 66 -32.17 -19.74 -12.23
N PHE A 67 -31.93 -18.47 -11.99
CA PHE A 67 -31.36 -17.55 -12.97
C PHE A 67 -29.93 -17.08 -12.60
N GLY A 68 -29.28 -17.78 -11.66
CA GLY A 68 -27.88 -17.55 -11.34
C GLY A 68 -27.59 -16.26 -10.57
N ASN A 69 -28.56 -15.66 -9.88
CA ASN A 69 -28.39 -14.45 -9.09
C ASN A 69 -27.45 -14.73 -7.91
N LEU A 70 -27.78 -15.72 -7.08
CA LEU A 70 -26.97 -16.10 -5.93
C LEU A 70 -25.62 -16.70 -6.35
N LEU A 71 -25.61 -17.47 -7.45
CA LEU A 71 -24.37 -18.01 -8.01
C LEU A 71 -23.42 -16.90 -8.46
N SER A 72 -23.92 -15.87 -9.15
CA SER A 72 -23.13 -14.72 -9.58
C SER A 72 -22.62 -13.91 -8.39
N GLN A 73 -23.45 -13.68 -7.36
CA GLN A 73 -23.04 -13.02 -6.12
C GLN A 73 -21.93 -13.80 -5.40
N LYS A 74 -22.07 -15.12 -5.26
CA LYS A 74 -21.03 -16.00 -4.68
C LYS A 74 -19.73 -15.93 -5.46
N ARG A 75 -19.79 -16.01 -6.80
CA ARG A 75 -18.60 -15.90 -7.65
C ARG A 75 -17.96 -14.52 -7.56
N GLY A 76 -18.77 -13.45 -7.55
CA GLY A 76 -18.29 -12.09 -7.31
C GLY A 76 -17.56 -11.94 -5.96
N ALA A 77 -18.14 -12.48 -4.88
CA ALA A 77 -17.51 -12.50 -3.57
C ALA A 77 -16.19 -13.32 -3.55
N GLN A 78 -16.13 -14.41 -4.32
CA GLN A 78 -14.90 -15.20 -4.46
C GLN A 78 -13.80 -14.40 -5.19
N MET A 79 -14.14 -13.66 -6.25
CA MET A 79 -13.17 -12.78 -6.94
C MET A 79 -12.71 -11.64 -6.05
N ALA A 80 -13.61 -11.05 -5.26
CA ALA A 80 -13.26 -10.03 -4.25
C ALA A 80 -12.27 -10.56 -3.20
N LEU A 81 -12.45 -11.80 -2.74
CA LEU A 81 -11.50 -12.44 -1.81
C LEU A 81 -10.12 -12.60 -2.47
N LEU A 82 -10.04 -13.13 -3.68
CA LEU A 82 -8.78 -13.29 -4.41
C LEU A 82 -8.09 -11.92 -4.62
N GLN A 83 -8.84 -10.91 -5.02
CA GLN A 83 -8.34 -9.54 -5.17
C GLN A 83 -7.69 -9.02 -3.87
N LEU A 84 -8.31 -9.25 -2.71
CA LEU A 84 -7.78 -8.80 -1.42
C LEU A 84 -6.58 -9.61 -0.94
N GLN A 85 -6.50 -10.90 -1.30
CA GLN A 85 -5.30 -11.72 -1.08
C GLN A 85 -4.12 -11.20 -1.88
N ASP A 86 -4.31 -10.87 -3.15
CA ASP A 86 -3.27 -10.25 -3.99
C ASP A 86 -2.87 -8.87 -3.48
N TYR A 87 -3.85 -8.07 -3.03
CA TYR A 87 -3.58 -6.78 -2.41
C TYR A 87 -2.70 -6.93 -1.15
N GLN A 88 -2.95 -7.95 -0.33
CA GLN A 88 -2.11 -8.25 0.83
C GLN A 88 -0.68 -8.61 0.41
N VAL A 89 -0.51 -9.40 -0.65
CA VAL A 89 0.81 -9.72 -1.22
C VAL A 89 1.50 -8.46 -1.73
N SER A 90 0.78 -7.58 -2.42
CA SER A 90 1.30 -6.29 -2.91
C SER A 90 1.76 -5.40 -1.76
N VAL A 91 0.96 -5.26 -0.69
CA VAL A 91 1.35 -4.51 0.53
C VAL A 91 2.61 -5.09 1.16
N LYS A 92 2.72 -6.42 1.25
CA LYS A 92 3.90 -7.11 1.77
C LYS A 92 5.15 -6.84 0.92
N THR A 93 5.02 -6.91 -0.39
CA THR A 93 6.13 -6.67 -1.32
C THR A 93 6.60 -5.21 -1.25
N ASN A 94 5.66 -4.26 -1.24
CA ASN A 94 5.97 -2.84 -1.09
C ASN A 94 6.63 -2.53 0.27
N LEU A 95 6.19 -3.19 1.34
CA LEU A 95 6.81 -3.04 2.66
C LEU A 95 8.27 -3.50 2.64
N ILE A 96 8.55 -4.67 2.04
CA ILE A 96 9.92 -5.19 1.91
C ILE A 96 10.79 -4.23 1.10
N ALA A 97 10.28 -3.74 -0.05
CA ALA A 97 11.00 -2.81 -0.90
C ALA A 97 11.29 -1.47 -0.18
N ASN A 98 10.33 -0.92 0.56
CA ASN A 98 10.50 0.31 1.31
C ASN A 98 11.51 0.15 2.45
N ILE A 99 11.47 -0.96 3.19
CA ILE A 99 12.46 -1.27 4.23
C ILE A 99 13.86 -1.36 3.61
N ALA A 100 14.01 -2.06 2.49
CA ALA A 100 15.29 -2.17 1.80
C ALA A 100 15.81 -0.80 1.33
N ASN A 101 14.95 -0.01 0.69
CA ASN A 101 15.32 1.33 0.23
C ASN A 101 15.77 2.24 1.39
N MET A 102 15.03 2.27 2.49
CA MET A 102 15.43 3.07 3.67
C MET A 102 16.71 2.55 4.31
N TYR A 103 16.92 1.23 4.35
CA TYR A 103 18.16 0.64 4.86
C TYR A 103 19.37 1.05 4.03
N TYR A 104 19.29 0.94 2.70
CA TYR A 104 20.37 1.38 1.82
C TYR A 104 20.57 2.90 1.83
N THR A 105 19.52 3.67 2.02
CA THR A 105 19.62 5.12 2.24
C THR A 105 20.42 5.42 3.52
N LEU A 106 20.18 4.70 4.60
CA LEU A 106 20.97 4.85 5.84
C LEU A 106 22.45 4.50 5.62
N LEU A 107 22.75 3.41 4.89
CA LEU A 107 24.14 3.05 4.58
C LEU A 107 24.84 4.12 3.73
N MET A 108 24.11 4.72 2.77
CA MET A 108 24.61 5.84 1.96
C MET A 108 24.90 7.08 2.83
N LEU A 109 23.96 7.45 3.71
CA LEU A 109 24.13 8.59 4.61
C LEU A 109 25.31 8.38 5.57
N ASP A 110 25.50 7.16 6.11
CA ASP A 110 26.66 6.85 6.95
C ASP A 110 27.98 7.01 6.19
N LYS A 111 28.02 6.58 4.92
CA LYS A 111 29.20 6.78 4.08
C LYS A 111 29.46 8.24 3.79
N GLN A 112 28.42 9.04 3.57
CA GLN A 112 28.55 10.49 3.43
C GLN A 112 29.07 11.15 4.71
N VAL A 113 28.62 10.73 5.90
CA VAL A 113 29.16 11.22 7.17
C VAL A 113 30.65 10.86 7.34
N GLU A 114 31.06 9.65 6.94
CA GLU A 114 32.46 9.24 6.95
C GLU A 114 33.31 10.17 6.06
N LEU A 115 32.85 10.45 4.83
CA LEU A 115 33.53 11.35 3.90
C LEU A 115 33.60 12.79 4.45
N VAL A 116 32.51 13.31 4.99
CA VAL A 116 32.47 14.66 5.58
C VAL A 116 33.36 14.77 6.82
N ASN A 117 33.49 13.71 7.63
CA ASN A 117 34.43 13.67 8.74
C ASN A 117 35.88 13.77 8.25
N ASN A 118 36.24 13.11 7.16
CA ASN A 118 37.59 13.24 6.57
C ASN A 118 37.80 14.66 6.04
N MET A 119 36.79 15.26 5.39
CA MET A 119 36.86 16.64 4.90
C MET A 119 36.94 17.69 6.05
N GLU A 120 36.24 17.44 7.16
CA GLU A 120 36.32 18.26 8.36
C GLU A 120 37.78 18.35 8.86
N GLY A 121 38.47 17.21 8.92
CA GLY A 121 39.91 17.18 9.27
C GLY A 121 40.75 17.99 8.28
N LEU A 122 40.59 17.75 6.98
CA LEU A 122 41.36 18.44 5.93
C LEU A 122 41.13 19.96 5.91
N THR A 123 39.87 20.40 6.02
CA THR A 123 39.55 21.84 5.99
C THR A 123 39.99 22.53 7.26
N LYS A 124 39.91 21.88 8.40
CA LYS A 124 40.42 22.39 9.67
C LYS A 124 41.95 22.57 9.63
N ASP A 125 42.69 21.54 9.22
CA ASP A 125 44.13 21.58 9.07
C ASP A 125 44.57 22.69 8.12
N THR A 126 43.83 22.88 7.01
CA THR A 126 44.10 23.95 6.05
C THR A 126 43.91 25.32 6.67
N TRP A 127 42.80 25.56 7.36
CA TRP A 127 42.54 26.82 8.06
C TRP A 127 43.58 27.11 9.14
N GLU A 128 43.87 26.17 10.04
CA GLU A 128 44.86 26.31 11.10
C GLU A 128 46.28 26.57 10.55
N THR A 129 46.65 25.90 9.46
CA THR A 129 47.95 26.11 8.81
C THR A 129 48.04 27.50 8.21
N MET A 130 47.00 27.99 7.55
CA MET A 130 46.96 29.36 6.98
C MET A 130 47.02 30.41 8.09
N GLN A 131 46.37 30.20 9.24
CA GLN A 131 46.42 31.06 10.41
C GLN A 131 47.85 31.14 10.97
N LYS A 132 48.49 29.99 11.17
CA LYS A 132 49.90 29.93 11.66
C LYS A 132 50.89 30.64 10.72
N MET A 133 50.72 30.46 9.41
CA MET A 133 51.57 31.12 8.41
C MET A 133 51.38 32.63 8.41
N HIS A 134 50.16 33.12 8.60
CA HIS A 134 49.87 34.54 8.75
C HIS A 134 50.55 35.14 9.99
N ASP A 135 50.42 34.46 11.12
CA ASP A 135 51.02 34.92 12.38
C ASP A 135 52.54 34.98 12.29
N LEU A 136 53.14 34.09 11.50
CA LEU A 136 54.59 34.10 11.19
C LEU A 136 54.99 35.10 10.07
N ARG A 137 54.05 35.89 9.55
CA ARG A 137 54.24 36.84 8.42
C ARG A 137 54.69 36.19 7.10
N LEU A 138 54.34 34.93 6.86
CA LEU A 138 54.76 34.13 5.70
C LEU A 138 53.76 34.25 4.50
N GLY A 139 52.96 35.33 4.41
CA GLY A 139 52.37 35.72 3.13
C GLY A 139 50.86 35.52 2.95
N TYR A 140 50.12 34.94 3.90
CA TYR A 140 48.66 34.82 3.75
C TYR A 140 47.90 36.08 4.18
N ARG A 141 46.95 36.53 3.34
CA ARG A 141 46.11 37.72 3.63
C ARG A 141 44.88 37.31 4.46
N THR A 142 44.39 38.18 5.32
CA THR A 142 43.22 37.98 6.18
C THR A 142 41.96 37.43 5.41
N PRO A 143 41.61 37.93 4.19
CA PRO A 143 40.46 37.37 3.46
C PRO A 143 40.61 35.90 3.08
N ALA A 144 41.85 35.47 2.86
CA ALA A 144 42.13 34.06 2.54
C ALA A 144 41.84 33.12 3.73
N ILE A 145 42.23 33.54 4.91
CA ILE A 145 42.01 32.81 6.17
C ILE A 145 40.50 32.74 6.47
N GLN A 146 39.80 33.88 6.32
CA GLN A 146 38.34 33.94 6.50
C GLN A 146 37.59 33.02 5.50
N SER A 147 38.07 32.88 4.28
CA SER A 147 37.50 31.95 3.30
C SER A 147 37.75 30.50 3.71
N ALA A 148 38.92 30.15 4.21
CA ALA A 148 39.21 28.80 4.72
C ALA A 148 38.38 28.47 5.98
N GLU A 149 38.22 29.42 6.87
CA GLU A 149 37.36 29.30 8.06
C GLU A 149 35.91 29.11 7.66
N SER A 150 35.36 29.89 6.70
CA SER A 150 34.03 29.75 6.16
C SER A 150 33.79 28.37 5.53
N ASN A 151 34.80 27.86 4.79
CA ASN A 151 34.73 26.51 4.21
C ASN A 151 34.66 25.42 5.29
N TYR A 152 35.47 25.55 6.36
CA TYR A 152 35.40 24.63 7.52
C TYR A 152 34.00 24.62 8.16
N TYR A 153 33.37 25.77 8.41
CA TYR A 153 32.02 25.85 8.96
C TYR A 153 30.96 25.34 7.99
N SER A 154 31.17 25.47 6.69
CA SER A 154 30.30 24.88 5.69
C SER A 154 30.27 23.35 5.77
N VAL A 155 31.43 22.72 5.95
CA VAL A 155 31.56 21.27 6.16
C VAL A 155 30.86 20.82 7.46
N LEU A 156 30.99 21.58 8.55
CA LEU A 156 30.29 21.31 9.82
C LEU A 156 28.78 21.40 9.68
N THR A 157 28.28 22.37 8.92
CA THR A 157 26.84 22.51 8.63
C THR A 157 26.35 21.30 7.87
N GLN A 158 27.06 20.88 6.82
CA GLN A 158 26.71 19.69 6.04
C GLN A 158 26.70 18.41 6.89
N LYS A 159 27.69 18.24 7.80
CA LYS A 159 27.73 17.14 8.77
C LYS A 159 26.46 17.11 9.64
N THR A 160 26.09 18.28 10.17
CA THR A 160 24.89 18.40 11.01
C THR A 160 23.61 18.03 10.26
N ASP A 161 23.49 18.46 9.00
CA ASP A 161 22.36 18.10 8.14
C ASP A 161 22.29 16.60 7.85
N LEU A 162 23.43 15.95 7.59
CA LEU A 162 23.49 14.50 7.39
C LEU A 162 23.08 13.74 8.65
N LEU A 163 23.55 14.14 9.83
CA LEU A 163 23.15 13.52 11.09
C LEU A 163 21.66 13.67 11.38
N ARG A 164 21.06 14.81 11.03
CA ARG A 164 19.62 15.03 11.08
C ARG A 164 18.87 14.08 10.14
N GLN A 165 19.33 13.97 8.87
CA GLN A 165 18.73 13.07 7.88
C GLN A 165 18.81 11.59 8.30
N ILE A 166 19.92 11.15 8.90
CA ILE A 166 20.06 9.82 9.48
C ILE A 166 18.98 9.58 10.52
N ARG A 167 18.82 10.52 11.47
CA ARG A 167 17.84 10.36 12.54
C ARG A 167 16.39 10.34 12.00
N GLU A 168 16.07 11.20 11.04
CA GLU A 168 14.75 11.23 10.39
C GLU A 168 14.47 9.92 9.64
N THR A 169 15.48 9.35 8.96
CA THR A 169 15.35 8.07 8.25
C THR A 169 15.23 6.90 9.23
N GLU A 170 15.98 6.89 10.34
CA GLU A 170 15.85 5.90 11.43
C GLU A 170 14.43 5.92 12.04
N ASN A 171 13.90 7.11 12.31
CA ASN A 171 12.55 7.28 12.83
C ASN A 171 11.50 6.75 11.84
N SER A 172 11.67 7.08 10.56
CA SER A 172 10.77 6.61 9.49
C SER A 172 10.81 5.09 9.32
N LEU A 173 12.00 4.50 9.39
CA LEU A 173 12.17 3.05 9.33
C LEU A 173 11.61 2.36 10.59
N SER A 174 11.82 2.94 11.78
CA SER A 174 11.23 2.43 13.03
C SER A 174 9.70 2.42 12.96
N LEU A 175 9.08 3.50 12.47
CA LEU A 175 7.64 3.57 12.23
C LEU A 175 7.17 2.50 11.24
N LEU A 176 7.92 2.31 10.15
CA LEU A 176 7.57 1.33 9.11
C LEU A 176 7.59 -0.11 9.63
N ILE A 177 8.54 -0.44 10.52
CA ILE A 177 8.62 -1.77 11.16
C ILE A 177 7.68 -1.93 12.36
N GLY A 178 6.94 -0.89 12.74
CA GLY A 178 6.03 -0.89 13.88
C GLY A 178 6.75 -0.90 15.23
N ASP A 179 7.83 -0.14 15.36
CA ASP A 179 8.63 -0.03 16.58
C ASP A 179 8.76 1.44 17.02
N GLN A 180 9.17 1.66 18.26
CA GLN A 180 9.46 3.01 18.75
C GLN A 180 10.71 3.55 18.06
N ALA A 181 10.82 4.90 17.95
CA ALA A 181 11.96 5.56 17.36
C ALA A 181 13.26 5.24 18.14
N HIS A 182 14.19 4.58 17.48
CA HIS A 182 15.50 4.22 18.04
C HIS A 182 16.57 4.20 16.94
N SER A 183 17.84 4.17 17.34
CA SER A 183 18.94 4.00 16.40
C SER A 183 18.95 2.55 15.88
N ILE A 184 19.15 2.41 14.57
CA ILE A 184 19.09 1.12 13.89
C ILE A 184 20.51 0.60 13.67
N ALA A 185 20.83 -0.56 14.27
CA ALA A 185 22.08 -1.25 14.02
C ALA A 185 22.17 -1.70 12.56
N ARG A 186 23.25 -1.37 11.88
CA ARG A 186 23.44 -1.61 10.45
C ARG A 186 24.89 -1.92 10.09
N GLY A 187 25.10 -2.51 8.93
CA GLY A 187 26.42 -2.79 8.37
C GLY A 187 27.04 -1.57 7.70
N LYS A 188 28.11 -1.80 6.93
CA LYS A 188 28.76 -0.78 6.10
C LYS A 188 28.37 -0.98 4.63
N LEU A 189 28.28 0.14 3.87
CA LEU A 189 27.98 0.12 2.44
C LEU A 189 29.02 -0.68 1.65
N ASP A 190 30.30 -0.54 2.00
CA ASP A 190 31.43 -1.19 1.31
C ASP A 190 31.39 -2.73 1.38
N ASN A 191 30.62 -3.29 2.32
CA ASN A 191 30.44 -4.74 2.48
C ASN A 191 29.26 -5.30 1.67
N GLN A 192 28.55 -4.45 0.92
CA GLN A 192 27.40 -4.86 0.11
C GLN A 192 27.85 -5.24 -1.30
N SER A 193 27.33 -6.35 -1.81
CA SER A 193 27.55 -6.78 -3.19
C SER A 193 26.22 -6.83 -3.93
N LEU A 194 26.17 -6.27 -5.12
CA LEU A 194 25.02 -6.39 -6.01
C LEU A 194 25.08 -7.72 -6.78
N PRO A 195 23.95 -8.38 -7.07
CA PRO A 195 23.91 -9.55 -7.94
C PRO A 195 24.45 -9.19 -9.33
N SER A 196 25.40 -9.97 -9.84
CA SER A 196 26.12 -9.65 -11.08
C SER A 196 25.32 -9.86 -12.38
N ASN A 197 24.19 -10.58 -12.34
CA ASN A 197 23.40 -10.91 -13.53
C ASN A 197 21.90 -10.76 -13.25
N PHE A 198 21.31 -9.66 -13.69
CA PHE A 198 19.88 -9.64 -13.97
C PHE A 198 19.65 -10.09 -15.41
N SER A 199 19.21 -11.33 -15.61
CA SER A 199 18.79 -11.78 -16.93
C SER A 199 17.49 -11.07 -17.30
N THR A 200 17.57 -10.20 -18.28
CA THR A 200 16.52 -9.29 -18.72
C THR A 200 15.63 -9.93 -19.76
N GLY A 201 14.84 -10.89 -19.36
CA GLY A 201 13.78 -11.39 -20.23
C GLY A 201 12.45 -11.27 -19.48
N VAL A 202 11.86 -10.07 -19.43
CA VAL A 202 10.50 -9.93 -18.88
C VAL A 202 9.53 -10.35 -19.98
N GLY A 203 9.32 -11.66 -20.11
CA GLY A 203 8.19 -12.16 -20.90
C GLY A 203 6.88 -11.65 -20.27
N ILE A 204 5.88 -11.36 -21.09
CA ILE A 204 4.50 -10.99 -20.67
C ILE A 204 3.98 -11.94 -19.58
N GLN A 205 4.40 -13.22 -19.60
CA GLN A 205 4.07 -14.22 -18.59
C GLN A 205 4.53 -13.85 -17.16
N LEU A 206 5.63 -13.11 -16.99
CA LEU A 206 6.08 -12.65 -15.68
C LEU A 206 5.21 -11.52 -15.12
N LEU A 207 4.53 -10.76 -15.98
CA LEU A 207 3.58 -9.73 -15.55
C LEU A 207 2.34 -10.36 -14.90
N ASN A 208 1.93 -11.56 -15.31
CA ASN A 208 0.81 -12.28 -14.70
C ASN A 208 1.10 -12.72 -13.27
N ASN A 209 2.38 -12.86 -12.87
CA ASN A 209 2.76 -13.19 -11.50
C ASN A 209 2.81 -11.98 -10.56
N ARG A 210 2.58 -10.77 -11.07
CA ARG A 210 2.51 -9.56 -10.25
C ARG A 210 1.17 -9.49 -9.54
N ALA A 211 1.21 -9.35 -8.22
CA ALA A 211 0.03 -9.29 -7.38
C ALA A 211 -0.91 -8.11 -7.72
N ASP A 212 -0.36 -6.97 -8.16
CA ASP A 212 -1.15 -5.80 -8.56
C ASP A 212 -1.91 -6.02 -9.89
N VAL A 213 -1.28 -6.71 -10.86
CA VAL A 213 -1.92 -7.07 -12.14
C VAL A 213 -3.01 -8.10 -11.90
N HIS A 214 -2.74 -9.14 -11.11
CA HIS A 214 -3.71 -10.18 -10.79
C HIS A 214 -4.87 -9.63 -9.95
N ALA A 215 -4.62 -8.71 -9.00
CA ALA A 215 -5.68 -8.02 -8.27
C ALA A 215 -6.60 -7.21 -9.19
N ALA A 216 -6.05 -6.53 -10.20
CA ALA A 216 -6.85 -5.79 -11.19
C ALA A 216 -7.68 -6.73 -12.07
N GLU A 217 -7.15 -7.91 -12.43
CA GLU A 217 -7.88 -8.96 -13.15
C GLU A 217 -9.02 -9.52 -12.29
N MET A 218 -8.80 -9.80 -11.01
CA MET A 218 -9.84 -10.27 -10.10
C MET A 218 -10.94 -9.21 -9.91
N ASN A 219 -10.59 -7.93 -9.86
CA ASN A 219 -11.57 -6.84 -9.85
C ASN A 219 -12.41 -6.81 -11.13
N LEU A 220 -11.80 -7.00 -12.29
CA LEU A 220 -12.49 -7.11 -13.57
C LEU A 220 -13.48 -8.28 -13.57
N ALA A 221 -13.04 -9.45 -13.09
CA ALA A 221 -13.88 -10.63 -12.95
C ALA A 221 -15.04 -10.40 -11.96
N GLN A 222 -14.80 -9.69 -10.86
CA GLN A 222 -15.85 -9.30 -9.92
C GLN A 222 -16.91 -8.41 -10.60
N CYS A 223 -16.49 -7.40 -11.36
CA CYS A 223 -17.41 -6.53 -12.11
C CYS A 223 -18.19 -7.30 -13.16
N PHE A 224 -17.58 -8.30 -13.81
CA PHE A 224 -18.30 -9.21 -14.72
C PHE A 224 -19.46 -9.92 -14.01
N TYR A 225 -19.20 -10.52 -12.84
CA TYR A 225 -20.28 -11.14 -12.06
C TYR A 225 -21.29 -10.13 -11.52
N GLY A 226 -20.89 -8.87 -11.34
CA GLY A 226 -21.79 -7.75 -11.05
C GLY A 226 -22.79 -7.50 -12.18
N VAL A 227 -22.32 -7.56 -13.44
CA VAL A 227 -23.21 -7.47 -14.64
C VAL A 227 -24.19 -8.64 -14.69
N GLU A 228 -23.71 -9.88 -14.44
CA GLU A 228 -24.59 -11.06 -14.42
C GLU A 228 -25.64 -10.98 -13.29
N THR A 229 -25.25 -10.50 -12.10
CA THR A 229 -26.19 -10.22 -11.00
C THR A 229 -27.22 -9.15 -11.38
N ALA A 230 -26.79 -8.07 -12.08
CA ALA A 230 -27.73 -7.05 -12.54
C ALA A 230 -28.67 -7.57 -13.65
N ARG A 231 -28.18 -8.47 -14.53
CA ARG A 231 -28.95 -9.12 -15.58
C ARG A 231 -29.99 -10.08 -15.00
N SER A 232 -29.64 -10.84 -13.96
CA SER A 232 -30.54 -11.77 -13.31
C SER A 232 -31.79 -11.11 -12.71
N LYS A 233 -31.74 -9.81 -12.38
CA LYS A 233 -32.90 -9.04 -11.88
C LYS A 233 -34.00 -8.80 -12.90
N PHE A 234 -33.78 -9.08 -14.18
CA PHE A 234 -34.80 -9.05 -15.22
C PHE A 234 -35.68 -10.33 -15.24
N TYR A 235 -35.29 -11.37 -14.56
CA TYR A 235 -35.95 -12.64 -14.46
C TYR A 235 -36.76 -12.78 -13.16
N PRO A 236 -37.80 -13.66 -13.13
CA PRO A 236 -38.56 -13.89 -11.93
C PRO A 236 -37.70 -14.45 -10.80
N SER A 237 -37.97 -14.05 -9.57
CA SER A 237 -37.42 -14.69 -8.38
C SER A 237 -38.44 -15.66 -7.77
N ILE A 238 -37.97 -16.85 -7.38
CA ILE A 238 -38.78 -17.85 -6.70
C ILE A 238 -38.33 -17.92 -5.25
N THR A 239 -39.30 -17.70 -4.34
CA THR A 239 -39.09 -17.83 -2.91
C THR A 239 -40.03 -18.85 -2.33
N ILE A 240 -39.50 -19.82 -1.60
CA ILE A 240 -40.29 -20.80 -0.85
C ILE A 240 -40.19 -20.43 0.62
N SER A 241 -41.32 -20.23 1.29
CA SER A 241 -41.37 -19.92 2.70
C SER A 241 -42.28 -20.88 3.46
N GLY A 242 -41.83 -21.33 4.63
CA GLY A 242 -42.63 -22.12 5.55
C GLY A 242 -42.70 -21.40 6.89
N THR A 243 -43.89 -21.31 7.47
CA THR A 243 -44.10 -20.66 8.76
C THR A 243 -44.80 -21.61 9.72
N GLY A 244 -44.18 -21.83 10.86
CA GLY A 244 -44.81 -22.45 12.03
C GLY A 244 -45.05 -21.38 13.10
N ALA A 245 -46.30 -21.24 13.57
CA ALA A 245 -46.61 -20.19 14.54
C ALA A 245 -47.53 -20.68 15.66
N PHE A 246 -47.35 -20.11 16.87
CA PHE A 246 -48.39 -20.07 17.86
C PHE A 246 -49.17 -18.78 17.75
N THR A 247 -50.51 -18.86 17.66
CA THR A 247 -51.34 -17.66 17.51
C THR A 247 -52.67 -17.81 18.22
N ASN A 248 -53.20 -16.70 18.73
CA ASN A 248 -54.59 -16.60 19.15
C ASN A 248 -55.47 -15.84 18.13
N SER A 249 -54.90 -15.56 16.96
CA SER A 249 -55.61 -14.86 15.86
C SER A 249 -56.73 -15.74 15.28
N GLY A 250 -57.80 -15.81 15.96
CA GLY A 250 -59.02 -16.55 15.57
C GLY A 250 -60.29 -15.78 15.90
N GLY A 251 -60.23 -14.49 16.09
CA GLY A 251 -61.37 -13.57 16.03
C GLY A 251 -62.05 -13.18 17.31
N ALA A 252 -61.80 -13.72 18.47
CA ALA A 252 -62.43 -13.21 19.72
C ALA A 252 -61.61 -13.58 20.93
N GLY A 253 -60.86 -12.60 21.44
CA GLY A 253 -60.25 -12.66 22.75
C GLY A 253 -59.22 -13.79 22.98
N ILE A 254 -58.39 -13.62 23.98
CA ILE A 254 -57.43 -14.68 24.41
C ILE A 254 -58.25 -15.80 25.06
N VAL A 255 -58.69 -16.77 24.27
CA VAL A 255 -59.47 -17.90 24.79
C VAL A 255 -58.59 -19.18 24.87
N ASN A 256 -57.50 -19.25 24.12
CA ASN A 256 -56.61 -20.40 24.21
C ASN A 256 -55.19 -20.02 23.73
N PRO A 257 -54.15 -20.02 24.54
CA PRO A 257 -52.77 -19.85 24.12
C PRO A 257 -52.28 -21.16 23.50
N GLY A 258 -52.46 -21.39 22.24
CA GLY A 258 -51.82 -22.57 21.70
C GLY A 258 -52.52 -23.23 20.52
N LYS A 259 -52.89 -22.46 19.54
CA LYS A 259 -53.18 -23.01 18.20
C LYS A 259 -51.90 -22.98 17.37
N TRP A 260 -51.49 -24.14 16.89
CA TRP A 260 -50.42 -24.28 15.92
C TRP A 260 -50.92 -23.90 14.54
N LEU A 261 -50.21 -22.98 13.88
CA LEU A 261 -50.39 -22.68 12.48
C LEU A 261 -49.18 -23.20 11.73
N LEU A 262 -49.39 -24.00 10.73
CA LEU A 262 -48.38 -24.43 9.75
C LEU A 262 -48.81 -23.92 8.40
N SER A 263 -48.00 -23.14 7.73
CA SER A 263 -48.22 -22.67 6.35
C SER A 263 -46.97 -22.83 5.51
N ALA A 264 -47.14 -23.21 4.25
CA ALA A 264 -46.09 -23.22 3.26
C ALA A 264 -46.56 -22.42 2.04
N VAL A 265 -45.74 -21.49 1.58
CA VAL A 265 -46.04 -20.59 0.47
C VAL A 265 -44.91 -20.59 -0.53
N GLY A 266 -45.18 -20.92 -1.79
CA GLY A 266 -44.29 -20.67 -2.90
C GLY A 266 -44.69 -19.35 -3.59
N SER A 267 -43.79 -18.39 -3.70
CA SER A 267 -44.05 -17.14 -4.40
C SER A 267 -43.13 -16.96 -5.60
N LEU A 268 -43.70 -16.57 -6.73
CA LEU A 268 -42.97 -16.16 -7.93
C LEU A 268 -43.17 -14.64 -8.06
N THR A 269 -42.09 -13.90 -8.01
CA THR A 269 -42.16 -12.45 -8.16
C THR A 269 -41.40 -12.02 -9.41
N GLN A 270 -42.11 -11.43 -10.37
CA GLN A 270 -41.57 -10.82 -11.57
C GLN A 270 -41.72 -9.31 -11.51
N PRO A 271 -40.66 -8.52 -11.47
CA PRO A 271 -40.76 -7.07 -11.60
C PRO A 271 -41.16 -6.69 -13.02
N ILE A 272 -42.35 -6.07 -13.20
CA ILE A 272 -42.80 -5.59 -14.50
C ILE A 272 -42.32 -4.16 -14.75
N PHE A 273 -42.46 -3.29 -13.79
CA PHE A 273 -42.04 -1.89 -13.87
C PHE A 273 -41.50 -1.39 -12.52
N GLN A 274 -40.26 -0.95 -12.50
CA GLN A 274 -39.60 -0.40 -11.32
C GLN A 274 -38.97 0.97 -11.62
N ASN A 275 -39.70 1.87 -12.23
CA ASN A 275 -39.25 3.25 -12.52
C ASN A 275 -37.88 3.32 -13.19
N GLY A 276 -37.55 2.36 -14.06
CA GLY A 276 -36.25 2.27 -14.76
C GLY A 276 -35.07 1.76 -13.93
N ARG A 277 -35.23 1.45 -12.64
CA ARG A 277 -34.12 1.07 -11.73
C ARG A 277 -33.35 -0.16 -12.20
N ILE A 278 -34.03 -1.20 -12.74
CA ILE A 278 -33.35 -2.41 -13.21
C ILE A 278 -32.54 -2.11 -14.47
N ILE A 279 -33.07 -1.32 -15.40
CA ILE A 279 -32.36 -0.92 -16.63
C ILE A 279 -31.18 -0.07 -16.31
N ALA A 280 -31.34 0.94 -15.45
CA ALA A 280 -30.27 1.79 -14.98
C ALA A 280 -29.17 0.98 -14.25
N GLY A 281 -29.57 0.06 -13.38
CA GLY A 281 -28.64 -0.82 -12.66
C GLY A 281 -27.80 -1.68 -13.60
N LEU A 282 -28.37 -2.24 -14.65
CA LEU A 282 -27.61 -3.00 -15.66
C LEU A 282 -26.65 -2.10 -16.45
N LYS A 283 -27.09 -0.89 -16.84
CA LYS A 283 -26.21 0.07 -17.53
C LYS A 283 -25.04 0.49 -16.67
N VAL A 284 -25.29 0.80 -15.39
CA VAL A 284 -24.23 1.15 -14.43
C VAL A 284 -23.25 -0.01 -14.26
N ALA A 285 -23.72 -1.24 -14.07
CA ALA A 285 -22.88 -2.41 -13.95
C ALA A 285 -21.97 -2.63 -15.17
N LYS A 286 -22.52 -2.43 -16.40
CA LYS A 286 -21.72 -2.48 -17.63
C LYS A 286 -20.64 -1.40 -17.68
N MET A 287 -20.95 -0.16 -17.29
CA MET A 287 -19.97 0.93 -17.24
C MET A 287 -18.88 0.64 -16.19
N GLN A 288 -19.25 0.06 -15.05
CA GLN A 288 -18.27 -0.38 -14.03
C GLN A 288 -17.34 -1.48 -14.56
N TYR A 289 -17.86 -2.42 -15.35
CA TYR A 289 -17.06 -3.43 -16.02
C TYR A 289 -16.07 -2.81 -17.01
N GLU A 290 -16.50 -1.84 -17.84
CA GLU A 290 -15.61 -1.11 -18.75
C GLU A 290 -14.54 -0.32 -18.00
N GLN A 291 -14.89 0.34 -16.90
CA GLN A 291 -13.90 1.01 -16.05
C GLN A 291 -12.87 0.04 -15.47
N ALA A 292 -13.31 -1.12 -14.99
CA ALA A 292 -12.42 -2.15 -14.49
C ALA A 292 -11.52 -2.71 -15.60
N TYR A 293 -12.02 -2.88 -16.81
CA TYR A 293 -11.22 -3.29 -17.98
C TYR A 293 -10.12 -2.27 -18.32
N ASN A 294 -10.49 -0.98 -18.40
CA ASN A 294 -9.52 0.10 -18.65
C ASN A 294 -8.47 0.19 -17.53
N THR A 295 -8.88 -0.03 -16.28
CA THR A 295 -7.97 -0.05 -15.14
C THR A 295 -6.99 -1.22 -15.21
N TRP A 296 -7.48 -2.40 -15.56
CA TRP A 296 -6.64 -3.58 -15.75
C TRP A 296 -5.62 -3.37 -16.87
N GLN A 297 -6.04 -2.87 -18.06
CA GLN A 297 -5.13 -2.55 -19.17
C GLN A 297 -4.04 -1.57 -18.73
N ASN A 298 -4.43 -0.47 -18.04
CA ASN A 298 -3.48 0.52 -17.56
C ASN A 298 -2.50 -0.06 -16.53
N THR A 299 -2.96 -0.99 -15.67
CA THR A 299 -2.10 -1.66 -14.69
C THR A 299 -1.05 -2.54 -15.38
N VAL A 300 -1.43 -3.27 -16.44
CA VAL A 300 -0.51 -4.07 -17.24
C VAL A 300 0.54 -3.19 -17.91
N LEU A 301 0.13 -2.07 -18.53
CA LEU A 301 1.05 -1.11 -19.17
C LEU A 301 2.02 -0.48 -18.16
N LYS A 302 1.51 -0.07 -17.00
CA LYS A 302 2.35 0.46 -15.90
C LYS A 302 3.36 -0.57 -15.41
N ALA A 303 2.92 -1.81 -15.21
CA ALA A 303 3.81 -2.89 -14.79
C ALA A 303 4.96 -3.12 -15.79
N GLY A 304 4.68 -3.09 -17.09
CA GLY A 304 5.70 -3.19 -18.13
C GLY A 304 6.67 -1.99 -18.13
N SER A 305 6.13 -0.78 -17.99
CA SER A 305 6.94 0.45 -17.92
C SER A 305 7.83 0.47 -16.67
N GLU A 306 7.32 0.07 -15.50
CA GLU A 306 8.09 -0.01 -14.25
C GLU A 306 9.28 -0.96 -14.37
N VAL A 307 9.09 -2.13 -14.96
CA VAL A 307 10.17 -3.09 -15.17
C VAL A 307 11.21 -2.53 -16.14
N SER A 308 10.75 -1.94 -17.26
CA SER A 308 11.65 -1.30 -18.23
C SER A 308 12.48 -0.19 -17.57
N ASN A 309 11.84 0.68 -16.81
CA ASN A 309 12.50 1.79 -16.10
C ASN A 309 13.50 1.27 -15.06
N ALA A 310 13.16 0.21 -14.32
CA ALA A 310 14.06 -0.39 -13.34
C ALA A 310 15.32 -0.97 -14.00
N LEU A 311 15.19 -1.63 -15.15
CA LEU A 311 16.30 -2.16 -15.92
C LEU A 311 17.21 -1.06 -16.48
N VAL A 312 16.60 -0.01 -17.03
CA VAL A 312 17.32 1.18 -17.52
C VAL A 312 18.09 1.82 -16.36
N LEU A 313 17.42 2.04 -15.23
CA LEU A 313 18.05 2.62 -14.04
C LEU A 313 19.23 1.79 -13.56
N TYR A 314 19.08 0.46 -13.50
CA TYR A 314 20.17 -0.44 -13.10
C TYR A 314 21.39 -0.33 -14.02
N ASN A 315 21.19 -0.43 -15.34
CA ASN A 315 22.27 -0.39 -16.31
C ASN A 315 23.04 0.94 -16.30
N TYR A 316 22.29 2.05 -16.30
CA TYR A 316 22.91 3.39 -16.25
C TYR A 316 23.55 3.71 -14.90
N SER A 317 23.02 3.18 -13.79
CA SER A 317 23.62 3.34 -12.46
C SER A 317 24.96 2.58 -12.35
N ASP A 318 25.06 1.39 -12.93
CA ASP A 318 26.31 0.62 -12.98
C ASP A 318 27.38 1.35 -13.81
N GLU A 319 27.00 1.85 -15.00
CA GLU A 319 27.89 2.64 -15.86
C GLU A 319 28.35 3.94 -15.16
N LYS A 320 27.40 4.67 -14.57
CA LYS A 320 27.68 5.88 -13.80
C LYS A 320 28.62 5.62 -12.64
N SER A 321 28.40 4.55 -11.89
CA SER A 321 29.28 4.17 -10.76
C SER A 321 30.73 3.98 -11.19
N LYS A 322 30.97 3.32 -12.34
CA LYS A 322 32.33 3.14 -12.89
C LYS A 322 32.99 4.45 -13.32
N ILE A 323 32.21 5.40 -13.83
CA ILE A 323 32.71 6.73 -14.21
C ILE A 323 33.03 7.55 -12.94
N GLU A 324 32.14 7.56 -11.95
CA GLU A 324 32.34 8.30 -10.71
C GLU A 324 33.53 7.75 -9.88
N GLN A 325 33.77 6.45 -9.89
CA GLN A 325 34.99 5.90 -9.26
C GLN A 325 36.27 6.51 -9.85
N LYS A 326 36.36 6.59 -11.17
CA LYS A 326 37.52 7.23 -11.85
C LYS A 326 37.61 8.71 -11.53
N ARG A 327 36.43 9.39 -11.43
CA ARG A 327 36.39 10.82 -11.07
C ARG A 327 36.90 11.03 -9.64
N ILE A 328 36.50 10.20 -8.71
CA ILE A 328 36.97 10.28 -7.31
C ILE A 328 38.50 10.10 -7.23
N GLU A 329 39.04 9.08 -7.88
CA GLU A 329 40.51 8.85 -7.92
C GLU A 329 41.29 10.07 -8.46
N VAL A 330 40.75 10.75 -9.46
CA VAL A 330 41.38 11.98 -10.01
C VAL A 330 41.25 13.15 -9.03
N LEU A 331 40.12 13.30 -8.37
CA LEU A 331 39.87 14.35 -7.40
C LEU A 331 40.70 14.18 -6.14
N GLU A 332 40.86 12.94 -5.65
CA GLU A 332 41.77 12.64 -4.51
C GLU A 332 43.21 13.01 -4.85
N LYS A 333 43.72 12.60 -6.01
CA LYS A 333 45.05 13.00 -6.49
C LYS A 333 45.18 14.51 -6.62
N ASN A 334 44.16 15.21 -7.10
CA ASN A 334 44.15 16.66 -7.21
C ASN A 334 44.27 17.34 -5.85
N VAL A 335 43.55 16.85 -4.81
CA VAL A 335 43.65 17.38 -3.44
C VAL A 335 45.03 17.14 -2.88
N GLU A 336 45.61 15.95 -3.06
CA GLU A 336 46.95 15.61 -2.60
C GLU A 336 48.03 16.48 -3.28
N SER A 337 48.04 16.57 -4.61
CA SER A 337 48.99 17.40 -5.36
C SER A 337 48.90 18.89 -5.00
N THR A 338 47.69 19.39 -4.82
CA THR A 338 47.45 20.78 -4.46
C THR A 338 47.94 21.07 -3.03
N LYS A 339 47.84 20.11 -2.10
CA LYS A 339 48.35 20.19 -0.76
C LYS A 339 49.89 20.20 -0.73
N GLU A 340 50.56 19.39 -1.53
CA GLU A 340 52.01 19.35 -1.70
C GLU A 340 52.54 20.69 -2.24
N LEU A 341 51.89 21.24 -3.27
CA LEU A 341 52.26 22.53 -3.84
C LEU A 341 52.13 23.71 -2.87
N MET A 342 51.22 23.62 -1.89
CA MET A 342 51.10 24.60 -0.81
C MET A 342 52.39 24.75 -0.01
N GLY A 343 53.13 23.62 0.20
CA GLY A 343 54.42 23.61 0.93
C GLY A 343 55.55 24.26 0.18
N ILE A 344 55.43 24.47 -1.15
CA ILE A 344 56.54 24.93 -2.05
C ILE A 344 56.31 26.39 -2.54
N ALA A 345 55.36 27.14 -1.98
CA ALA A 345 55.00 28.53 -2.37
C ALA A 345 54.51 28.73 -3.82
N GLY A 346 53.95 27.70 -4.43
CA GLY A 346 53.49 27.75 -5.86
C GLY A 346 52.00 27.74 -6.11
N SER A 347 51.15 27.32 -5.12
CA SER A 347 49.70 27.27 -5.37
C SER A 347 48.91 28.32 -4.61
N SER A 348 47.83 28.79 -5.27
CA SER A 348 46.86 29.67 -4.61
C SER A 348 46.01 28.87 -3.63
N TYR A 349 45.77 29.41 -2.41
CA TYR A 349 44.86 28.80 -1.43
C TYR A 349 43.45 28.51 -2.01
N LEU A 350 43.04 29.30 -3.02
CA LEU A 350 41.77 29.08 -3.76
C LEU A 350 41.74 27.72 -4.46
N GLU A 351 42.87 27.27 -5.00
CA GLU A 351 42.96 25.97 -5.69
C GLU A 351 42.74 24.82 -4.71
N ILE A 352 43.29 24.94 -3.47
CA ILE A 352 43.10 23.93 -2.42
C ILE A 352 41.62 23.87 -2.00
N ILE A 353 40.98 25.01 -1.72
CA ILE A 353 39.58 25.09 -1.32
C ILE A 353 38.69 24.55 -2.45
N GLN A 354 39.04 24.89 -3.68
CA GLN A 354 38.28 24.41 -4.85
C GLN A 354 38.44 22.89 -5.09
N ALA A 355 39.65 22.35 -4.92
CA ALA A 355 39.88 20.91 -5.01
C ALA A 355 39.13 20.14 -3.89
N GLN A 356 39.20 20.63 -2.64
CA GLN A 356 38.46 20.06 -1.51
C GLN A 356 36.95 20.13 -1.71
N SER A 357 36.42 21.28 -2.16
CA SER A 357 35.00 21.45 -2.45
C SER A 357 34.52 20.55 -3.59
N SER A 358 35.37 20.35 -4.62
CA SER A 358 35.08 19.47 -5.75
C SER A 358 35.03 17.98 -5.38
N LEU A 359 35.82 17.56 -4.38
CA LEU A 359 35.80 16.20 -3.85
C LEU A 359 34.58 15.95 -2.95
N LEU A 360 34.07 17.00 -2.29
CA LEU A 360 32.91 16.91 -1.38
C LEU A 360 31.58 16.84 -2.14
N ASN A 361 31.50 17.44 -3.37
CA ASN A 361 30.30 17.52 -4.21
C ASN A 361 30.27 16.43 -5.28
#